data_bd79dc12a4d344527b5f30d2da06e71f
#
_entry.id   bd79dc12a4d344527b5f30d2da06e71f
#
_cell.length_a   1.000
_cell.length_b   1.000
_cell.length_c   1.000
_cell.angle_alpha   90.00
_cell.angle_beta   90.00
_cell.angle_gamma   90.00
#
_symmetry.space_group_name_H-M   'P 1'
#
loop_
_entity.id
_entity.type
_entity.pdbx_description
1 polymer ?
#
loop_
_entity_poly.entity_id
_entity_poly.type
_entity_poly.pdbx_seq_one_letter_code
_entity_poly.pdbx_strand_id
1 'polypeptide(L)'
;MIPLIVACHGRFADELVKSAAMVYGEAESVHAVTFMPGEGPDDLLRKYEEIVAAEGSPEAVLLLVDLFGGSPYNAAVRLAAVHDGMDVLSGVNLPMLLELLDSRDEKSTVPQLVESAYNASREGTKAFRTPLAAVAPAAPVAEVAPAADRRAGRPTSGHMQIPLLRIDNRLIHGQVASSWAKVVKCDAIFAVDDDVAKDPLRAKLLLQVAPAHLQAYVIPVDKAIKVWHNPMYADRKVLWLVSRPGDVVRLIEGGVDIKKVNVGGMTHREGCKLISQAVAIDADDLAAFKKLHDMGVKMTLQQLPTNAEEDVMPKLANIHF
;
A
#
# COMPACT_ATOMS: atom_id res chain seq x y z
N MET A 1 7.69 7.53 30.03
CA MET A 1 6.55 6.77 29.48
C MET A 1 6.67 6.74 27.97
N ILE A 2 6.35 5.62 27.28
CA ILE A 2 6.46 5.50 25.81
C ILE A 2 5.36 6.32 25.14
N PRO A 3 5.67 7.29 24.25
CA PRO A 3 4.68 8.04 23.50
C PRO A 3 3.90 7.16 22.52
N LEU A 4 2.61 7.45 22.36
CA LEU A 4 1.72 6.83 21.39
C LEU A 4 1.37 7.84 20.29
N ILE A 5 1.57 7.46 19.03
CA ILE A 5 1.14 8.24 17.88
C ILE A 5 0.03 7.45 17.16
N VAL A 6 -1.20 7.95 17.23
CA VAL A 6 -2.36 7.37 16.55
C VAL A 6 -2.53 8.08 15.21
N ALA A 7 -2.32 7.38 14.09
CA ALA A 7 -2.34 7.96 12.76
C ALA A 7 -3.30 7.25 11.82
N CYS A 8 -4.29 7.95 11.30
CA CYS A 8 -5.39 7.36 10.54
C CYS A 8 -5.81 8.20 9.33
N HIS A 9 -6.47 7.56 8.37
CA HIS A 9 -7.11 8.26 7.26
C HIS A 9 -8.24 9.17 7.76
N GLY A 10 -8.36 10.37 7.18
CA GLY A 10 -9.32 11.37 7.58
C GLY A 10 -9.11 11.82 9.02
N ARG A 11 -10.18 12.05 9.74
CA ARG A 11 -10.18 12.49 11.14
C ARG A 11 -10.33 11.35 12.16
N PHE A 12 -10.19 10.12 11.73
CA PHE A 12 -10.43 8.98 12.60
C PHE A 12 -9.50 8.95 13.81
N ALA A 13 -8.23 9.35 13.67
CA ALA A 13 -7.30 9.43 14.79
C ALA A 13 -7.76 10.44 15.87
N ASP A 14 -8.19 11.64 15.45
CA ASP A 14 -8.70 12.65 16.38
C ASP A 14 -9.88 12.12 17.19
N GLU A 15 -10.86 11.53 16.52
CA GLU A 15 -12.08 11.06 17.17
C GLU A 15 -11.86 9.80 18.01
N LEU A 16 -10.89 8.95 17.60
CA LEU A 16 -10.53 7.77 18.39
C LEU A 16 -9.84 8.17 19.70
N VAL A 17 -8.90 9.12 19.65
CA VAL A 17 -8.23 9.64 20.87
C VAL A 17 -9.22 10.35 21.79
N LYS A 18 -10.13 11.18 21.25
CA LYS A 18 -11.20 11.80 22.03
C LYS A 18 -12.13 10.76 22.67
N SER A 19 -12.47 9.69 21.94
CA SER A 19 -13.30 8.61 22.49
C SER A 19 -12.59 7.86 23.60
N ALA A 20 -11.29 7.64 23.48
CA ALA A 20 -10.49 7.05 24.55
C ALA A 20 -10.42 7.95 25.78
N ALA A 21 -10.21 9.27 25.60
CA ALA A 21 -10.22 10.25 26.68
C ALA A 21 -11.57 10.31 27.42
N MET A 22 -12.67 10.14 26.68
CA MET A 22 -14.01 10.08 27.31
C MET A 22 -14.18 8.86 28.22
N VAL A 23 -13.54 7.74 27.94
CA VAL A 23 -13.68 6.48 28.71
C VAL A 23 -12.62 6.36 29.79
N TYR A 24 -11.37 6.69 29.48
CA TYR A 24 -10.21 6.51 30.36
C TYR A 24 -9.86 7.80 31.14
N GLY A 25 -10.08 8.95 30.55
CA GLY A 25 -9.57 10.25 30.97
C GLY A 25 -8.45 10.75 30.04
N GLU A 26 -8.05 11.99 30.24
CA GLU A 26 -6.91 12.59 29.51
C GLU A 26 -5.62 11.84 29.87
N ALA A 27 -4.80 11.56 28.88
CA ALA A 27 -3.55 10.85 29.03
C ALA A 27 -2.40 11.61 28.34
N GLU A 28 -1.26 11.65 29.00
CA GLU A 28 -0.04 12.33 28.50
C GLU A 28 0.60 11.53 27.36
N SER A 29 1.34 12.21 26.48
CA SER A 29 2.10 11.61 25.39
C SER A 29 1.26 10.71 24.47
N VAL A 30 0.05 11.17 24.12
CA VAL A 30 -0.86 10.55 23.13
C VAL A 30 -1.19 11.57 22.06
N HIS A 31 -0.76 11.29 20.85
CA HIS A 31 -0.86 12.22 19.72
C HIS A 31 -1.71 11.65 18.60
N ALA A 32 -2.67 12.44 18.11
CA ALA A 32 -3.47 12.10 16.95
C ALA A 32 -2.87 12.74 15.69
N VAL A 33 -2.74 11.95 14.62
CA VAL A 33 -2.27 12.41 13.30
C VAL A 33 -3.31 12.04 12.25
N THR A 34 -3.83 13.06 11.60
CA THR A 34 -4.79 12.91 10.49
C THR A 34 -4.07 12.83 9.16
N PHE A 35 -4.59 12.01 8.24
CA PHE A 35 -4.19 11.97 6.85
C PHE A 35 -5.34 12.46 5.98
N MET A 36 -5.25 13.71 5.53
CA MET A 36 -6.34 14.39 4.82
C MET A 36 -6.18 14.30 3.30
N PRO A 37 -7.27 14.46 2.54
CA PRO A 37 -7.17 14.55 1.08
C PRO A 37 -6.22 15.67 0.64
N GLY A 38 -5.29 15.34 -0.25
CA GLY A 38 -4.25 16.26 -0.74
C GLY A 38 -2.89 16.11 -0.04
N GLU A 39 -2.83 15.38 1.06
CA GLU A 39 -1.57 15.03 1.72
C GLU A 39 -0.93 13.79 1.12
N GLY A 40 0.40 13.72 1.21
CA GLY A 40 1.22 12.58 0.79
C GLY A 40 1.90 11.87 1.95
N PRO A 41 2.58 10.72 1.69
CA PRO A 41 3.35 10.02 2.71
C PRO A 41 4.46 10.85 3.35
N ASP A 42 5.02 11.82 2.63
CA ASP A 42 6.08 12.69 3.16
C ASP A 42 5.52 13.74 4.14
N ASP A 43 4.27 14.19 3.95
CA ASP A 43 3.58 15.04 4.93
C ASP A 43 3.34 14.30 6.23
N LEU A 44 2.96 13.03 6.16
CA LEU A 44 2.80 12.17 7.34
C LEU A 44 4.11 11.95 8.07
N LEU A 45 5.20 11.65 7.34
CA LEU A 45 6.51 11.45 7.93
C LEU A 45 6.94 12.69 8.69
N ARG A 46 6.80 13.88 8.10
CA ARG A 46 7.11 15.16 8.76
C ARG A 46 6.30 15.36 10.04
N LYS A 47 4.98 15.07 10.02
CA LYS A 47 4.12 15.15 11.23
C LYS A 47 4.61 14.22 12.34
N TYR A 48 5.03 13.01 12.00
CA TYR A 48 5.58 12.07 12.99
C TYR A 48 6.90 12.56 13.57
N GLU A 49 7.81 13.04 12.73
CA GLU A 49 9.10 13.60 13.14
C GLU A 49 8.92 14.83 14.06
N GLU A 50 7.97 15.72 13.75
CA GLU A 50 7.62 16.88 14.58
C GLU A 50 7.14 16.45 15.97
N ILE A 51 6.30 15.40 16.06
CA ILE A 51 5.82 14.88 17.35
C ILE A 51 6.97 14.24 18.13
N VAL A 52 7.79 13.41 17.48
CA VAL A 52 8.95 12.78 18.12
C VAL A 52 9.92 13.83 18.66
N ALA A 53 10.16 14.90 17.90
CA ALA A 53 10.99 16.01 18.34
C ALA A 53 10.38 16.77 19.54
N ALA A 54 9.06 17.00 19.52
CA ALA A 54 8.33 17.66 20.61
C ALA A 54 8.34 16.84 21.92
N GLU A 55 8.33 15.51 21.82
CA GLU A 55 8.51 14.57 22.94
C GLU A 55 9.96 14.44 23.43
N GLY A 56 10.87 15.23 22.89
CA GLY A 56 12.29 15.22 23.29
C GLY A 56 13.11 14.09 22.64
N SER A 57 12.68 13.59 21.50
CA SER A 57 13.32 12.51 20.74
C SER A 57 13.52 11.23 21.59
N PRO A 58 12.45 10.64 22.10
CA PRO A 58 12.52 9.44 22.94
C PRO A 58 13.09 8.26 22.14
N GLU A 59 13.79 7.35 22.84
CA GLU A 59 14.35 6.15 22.24
C GLU A 59 13.26 5.17 21.75
N ALA A 60 12.07 5.23 22.36
CA ALA A 60 10.97 4.31 22.08
C ALA A 60 9.66 5.07 21.79
N VAL A 61 8.96 4.70 20.72
CA VAL A 61 7.64 5.22 20.33
C VAL A 61 6.82 4.06 19.75
N LEU A 62 5.53 4.01 20.08
CA LEU A 62 4.59 3.09 19.43
C LEU A 62 3.63 3.87 18.54
N LEU A 63 3.68 3.57 17.22
CA LEU A 63 2.77 4.14 16.24
C LEU A 63 1.59 3.16 16.00
N LEU A 64 0.38 3.69 16.10
CA LEU A 64 -0.87 2.94 15.93
C LEU A 64 -1.57 3.48 14.68
N VAL A 65 -1.84 2.62 13.70
CA VAL A 65 -2.44 3.04 12.44
C VAL A 65 -3.71 2.26 12.13
N ASP A 66 -4.60 2.84 11.33
CA ASP A 66 -5.89 2.22 11.02
C ASP A 66 -5.77 1.05 10.03
N LEU A 67 -4.95 1.17 8.99
CA LEU A 67 -4.90 0.22 7.88
C LEU A 67 -3.48 -0.26 7.58
N PHE A 68 -3.28 -1.57 7.63
CA PHE A 68 -2.02 -2.19 7.21
C PHE A 68 -1.73 -1.89 5.73
N GLY A 69 -0.52 -1.42 5.45
CA GLY A 69 -0.10 -1.04 4.09
C GLY A 69 -0.75 0.24 3.54
N GLY A 70 -1.54 0.97 4.36
CA GLY A 70 -2.02 2.31 4.03
C GLY A 70 -0.93 3.38 4.09
N SER A 71 -1.22 4.60 3.64
CA SER A 71 -0.24 5.71 3.68
C SER A 71 0.25 6.01 5.11
N PRO A 72 -0.61 6.04 6.16
CA PRO A 72 -0.15 6.19 7.54
C PRO A 72 0.81 5.08 7.97
N TYR A 73 0.52 3.82 7.64
CA TYR A 73 1.38 2.68 7.95
C TYR A 73 2.75 2.80 7.26
N ASN A 74 2.76 3.05 5.96
CA ASN A 74 4.00 3.10 5.18
C ASN A 74 4.92 4.27 5.61
N ALA A 75 4.35 5.42 5.95
CA ALA A 75 5.12 6.54 6.52
C ALA A 75 5.67 6.21 7.91
N ALA A 76 4.85 5.56 8.77
CA ALA A 76 5.26 5.15 10.11
C ALA A 76 6.40 4.11 10.08
N VAL A 77 6.34 3.13 9.17
CA VAL A 77 7.42 2.16 9.00
C VAL A 77 8.71 2.79 8.51
N ARG A 78 8.65 3.83 7.65
CA ARG A 78 9.85 4.58 7.24
C ARG A 78 10.54 5.25 8.43
N LEU A 79 9.78 5.80 9.37
CA LEU A 79 10.32 6.36 10.61
C LEU A 79 10.90 5.25 11.50
N ALA A 80 10.13 4.19 11.76
CA ALA A 80 10.54 3.09 12.63
C ALA A 80 11.77 2.32 12.10
N ALA A 81 11.95 2.24 10.78
CA ALA A 81 13.07 1.53 10.16
C ALA A 81 14.46 2.13 10.47
N VAL A 82 14.52 3.37 10.89
CA VAL A 82 15.77 4.08 11.27
C VAL A 82 15.90 4.30 12.78
N HIS A 83 14.95 3.75 13.57
CA HIS A 83 14.90 3.87 15.03
C HIS A 83 14.53 2.51 15.66
N ASP A 84 15.50 1.78 16.19
CA ASP A 84 15.34 0.42 16.73
C ASP A 84 14.32 0.30 17.89
N GLY A 85 14.06 1.38 18.60
CA GLY A 85 13.08 1.43 19.70
C GLY A 85 11.65 1.74 19.27
N MET A 86 11.37 1.91 17.99
CA MET A 86 10.03 2.23 17.47
C MET A 86 9.38 1.02 16.79
N ASP A 87 8.06 0.92 16.91
CA ASP A 87 7.28 -0.10 16.19
C ASP A 87 5.94 0.46 15.71
N VAL A 88 5.32 -0.25 14.75
CA VAL A 88 4.07 0.16 14.10
C VAL A 88 3.05 -0.97 14.18
N LEU A 89 1.94 -0.72 14.88
CA LEU A 89 0.83 -1.66 14.99
C LEU A 89 -0.38 -1.14 14.20
N SER A 90 -0.87 -1.96 13.26
CA SER A 90 -2.03 -1.63 12.42
C SER A 90 -3.34 -2.21 12.96
N GLY A 91 -4.45 -1.62 12.52
CA GLY A 91 -5.80 -2.05 12.94
C GLY A 91 -6.25 -1.40 14.23
N VAL A 92 -5.77 -0.18 14.52
CA VAL A 92 -6.10 0.55 15.75
C VAL A 92 -7.61 0.62 15.98
N ASN A 93 -8.01 0.36 17.21
CA ASN A 93 -9.39 0.42 17.67
C ASN A 93 -9.44 0.85 19.14
N LEU A 94 -10.64 1.17 19.63
CA LEU A 94 -10.79 1.70 20.97
C LEU A 94 -10.35 0.73 22.09
N PRO A 95 -10.69 -0.59 22.08
CA PRO A 95 -10.13 -1.54 23.04
C PRO A 95 -8.61 -1.57 23.10
N MET A 96 -7.95 -1.55 21.94
CA MET A 96 -6.49 -1.49 21.82
C MET A 96 -5.92 -0.23 22.50
N LEU A 97 -6.52 0.93 22.20
CA LEU A 97 -6.03 2.19 22.75
C LEU A 97 -6.25 2.27 24.26
N LEU A 98 -7.42 1.86 24.77
CA LEU A 98 -7.70 1.82 26.20
C LEU A 98 -6.73 0.92 26.96
N GLU A 99 -6.43 -0.26 26.44
CA GLU A 99 -5.43 -1.17 27.02
C GLU A 99 -4.05 -0.53 27.11
N LEU A 100 -3.61 0.14 26.05
CA LEU A 100 -2.33 0.84 26.05
C LEU A 100 -2.29 1.99 27.04
N LEU A 101 -3.38 2.72 27.22
CA LEU A 101 -3.46 3.80 28.21
C LEU A 101 -3.36 3.28 29.64
N ASP A 102 -3.91 2.11 29.90
CA ASP A 102 -3.92 1.47 31.23
C ASP A 102 -2.58 0.75 31.52
N SER A 103 -2.01 0.07 30.54
CA SER A 103 -0.87 -0.83 30.75
C SER A 103 0.50 -0.17 30.59
N ARG A 104 0.61 1.00 29.92
CA ARG A 104 1.90 1.65 29.71
C ARG A 104 2.38 2.38 30.98
N ASP A 105 3.57 2.04 31.42
CA ASP A 105 4.27 2.67 32.54
C ASP A 105 5.73 3.01 32.16
N GLU A 106 6.52 3.45 33.13
CA GLU A 106 7.95 3.77 32.93
C GLU A 106 8.83 2.53 32.62
N LYS A 107 8.33 1.33 32.89
CA LYS A 107 9.07 0.06 32.71
C LYS A 107 8.60 -0.70 31.48
N SER A 108 7.56 -0.24 30.83
CA SER A 108 7.00 -0.88 29.65
C SER A 108 7.99 -0.85 28.49
N THR A 109 8.01 -1.91 27.70
CA THR A 109 8.76 -1.97 26.43
C THR A 109 7.79 -1.99 25.25
N VAL A 110 8.22 -1.50 24.10
CA VAL A 110 7.39 -1.48 22.88
C VAL A 110 6.88 -2.88 22.51
N PRO A 111 7.67 -3.97 22.52
CA PRO A 111 7.14 -5.31 22.26
C PRO A 111 6.04 -5.77 23.22
N GLN A 112 6.15 -5.45 24.51
CA GLN A 112 5.10 -5.77 25.49
C GLN A 112 3.82 -5.00 25.20
N LEU A 113 3.90 -3.71 24.89
CA LEU A 113 2.75 -2.89 24.53
C LEU A 113 2.09 -3.37 23.23
N VAL A 114 2.86 -3.78 22.25
CA VAL A 114 2.33 -4.37 21.00
C VAL A 114 1.55 -5.64 21.27
N GLU A 115 2.09 -6.55 22.11
CA GLU A 115 1.41 -7.79 22.47
C GLU A 115 0.12 -7.53 23.25
N SER A 116 0.15 -6.65 24.25
CA SER A 116 -1.03 -6.26 25.03
C SER A 116 -2.12 -5.65 24.16
N ALA A 117 -1.76 -4.67 23.32
CA ALA A 117 -2.69 -4.03 22.40
C ALA A 117 -3.30 -5.02 21.39
N TYR A 118 -2.50 -5.93 20.83
CA TYR A 118 -2.98 -6.97 19.93
C TYR A 118 -4.01 -7.88 20.60
N ASN A 119 -3.75 -8.31 21.83
CA ASN A 119 -4.67 -9.17 22.58
C ASN A 119 -5.97 -8.44 22.92
N ALA A 120 -5.90 -7.20 23.41
CA ALA A 120 -7.07 -6.37 23.70
C ALA A 120 -7.94 -6.12 22.47
N SER A 121 -7.31 -5.87 21.31
CA SER A 121 -8.01 -5.71 20.04
C SER A 121 -8.85 -6.94 19.68
N ARG A 122 -8.28 -8.12 19.83
CA ARG A 122 -8.97 -9.40 19.56
C ARG A 122 -10.07 -9.69 20.55
N GLU A 123 -9.80 -9.51 21.83
CA GLU A 123 -10.76 -9.74 22.90
C GLU A 123 -11.92 -8.75 22.87
N GLY A 124 -11.67 -7.52 22.42
CA GLY A 124 -12.69 -6.50 22.22
C GLY A 124 -13.63 -6.76 21.05
N THR A 125 -13.23 -7.63 20.10
CA THR A 125 -14.07 -7.97 18.94
C THR A 125 -15.00 -9.13 19.26
N LYS A 126 -16.28 -8.82 19.50
CA LYS A 126 -17.30 -9.81 19.91
C LYS A 126 -18.57 -9.64 19.09
N ALA A 127 -19.23 -10.75 18.78
CA ALA A 127 -20.54 -10.76 18.15
C ALA A 127 -21.61 -11.22 19.15
N PHE A 128 -22.77 -10.59 19.12
CA PHE A 128 -23.87 -10.93 20.05
C PHE A 128 -24.42 -12.35 19.86
N ARG A 129 -24.52 -12.80 18.61
CA ARG A 129 -25.15 -14.11 18.29
C ARG A 129 -24.24 -15.09 17.58
N THR A 130 -23.23 -14.63 16.85
CA THR A 130 -22.36 -15.47 16.05
C THR A 130 -21.11 -15.81 16.84
N PRO A 131 -20.85 -17.09 17.15
CA PRO A 131 -19.58 -17.47 17.76
C PRO A 131 -18.42 -17.12 16.84
N LEU A 132 -17.48 -16.35 17.32
CA LEU A 132 -16.22 -16.08 16.60
C LEU A 132 -15.25 -17.21 16.95
N ALA A 133 -14.70 -17.86 15.92
CA ALA A 133 -13.67 -18.87 16.12
C ALA A 133 -12.46 -18.25 16.81
N ALA A 134 -11.95 -18.90 17.85
CA ALA A 134 -10.64 -18.57 18.36
C ALA A 134 -9.64 -18.79 17.21
N VAL A 135 -9.01 -17.71 16.75
CA VAL A 135 -7.95 -17.83 15.74
C VAL A 135 -6.80 -18.60 16.42
N ALA A 136 -6.54 -19.81 15.95
CA ALA A 136 -5.36 -20.53 16.36
C ALA A 136 -4.13 -19.62 16.18
N PRO A 137 -3.13 -19.65 17.07
CA PRO A 137 -1.92 -18.88 16.88
C PRO A 137 -1.41 -19.15 15.47
N ALA A 138 -1.14 -18.06 14.72
CA ALA A 138 -0.62 -18.18 13.38
C ALA A 138 0.61 -19.07 13.43
N ALA A 139 0.56 -20.18 12.70
CA ALA A 139 1.76 -20.96 12.49
C ALA A 139 2.86 -20.01 12.01
N PRO A 140 4.10 -20.14 12.49
CA PRO A 140 5.19 -19.28 12.07
C PRO A 140 5.16 -19.23 10.55
N VAL A 141 5.21 -17.99 10.01
CA VAL A 141 5.22 -17.78 8.56
C VAL A 141 6.32 -18.67 8.01
N ALA A 142 5.93 -19.81 7.45
CA ALA A 142 6.88 -20.69 6.82
C ALA A 142 7.58 -19.85 5.75
N GLU A 143 8.88 -19.72 5.89
CA GLU A 143 9.75 -19.19 4.86
C GLU A 143 9.29 -19.83 3.55
N VAL A 144 8.79 -18.99 2.61
CA VAL A 144 8.17 -19.50 1.39
C VAL A 144 9.27 -20.26 0.66
N ALA A 145 9.29 -21.58 0.85
CA ALA A 145 10.17 -22.45 0.12
C ALA A 145 9.98 -22.14 -1.38
N PRO A 146 11.06 -22.02 -2.15
CA PRO A 146 10.96 -21.77 -3.58
C PRO A 146 10.05 -22.83 -4.18
N ALA A 147 8.99 -22.38 -4.85
CA ALA A 147 7.95 -23.24 -5.41
C ALA A 147 8.61 -24.39 -6.16
N ALA A 148 8.32 -25.63 -5.72
CA ALA A 148 8.85 -26.83 -6.31
C ALA A 148 8.73 -26.76 -7.83
N ASP A 149 9.81 -27.08 -8.50
CA ASP A 149 10.02 -27.00 -9.93
C ASP A 149 8.99 -27.85 -10.71
N ARG A 150 7.86 -27.21 -11.06
CA ARG A 150 6.82 -27.84 -11.92
C ARG A 150 7.23 -27.72 -13.40
N ARG A 151 8.37 -28.26 -13.79
CA ARG A 151 8.91 -28.15 -15.14
C ARG A 151 8.29 -29.09 -16.18
N ALA A 152 7.47 -30.06 -15.78
CA ALA A 152 6.85 -31.00 -16.73
C ALA A 152 5.59 -30.38 -17.35
N GLY A 153 5.56 -30.20 -18.67
CA GLY A 153 4.37 -29.82 -19.45
C GLY A 153 4.13 -28.33 -19.65
N ARG A 154 5.17 -27.48 -19.52
CA ARG A 154 5.01 -26.04 -19.77
C ARG A 154 5.01 -25.68 -21.26
N PRO A 155 4.26 -24.62 -21.66
CA PRO A 155 4.25 -24.16 -23.04
C PRO A 155 5.65 -23.77 -23.52
N THR A 156 5.93 -24.09 -24.76
CA THR A 156 7.20 -23.71 -25.44
C THR A 156 7.02 -22.50 -26.34
N SER A 157 5.80 -21.95 -26.43
CA SER A 157 5.46 -20.76 -27.23
C SER A 157 4.36 -19.95 -26.54
N GLY A 158 4.22 -18.69 -26.92
CA GLY A 158 3.26 -17.74 -26.37
C GLY A 158 3.85 -16.79 -25.34
N HIS A 159 3.00 -15.90 -24.82
CA HIS A 159 3.36 -14.88 -23.85
C HIS A 159 2.44 -14.93 -22.63
N MET A 160 2.92 -14.44 -21.50
CA MET A 160 2.15 -14.19 -20.30
C MET A 160 0.91 -13.34 -20.62
N GLN A 161 -0.21 -13.68 -20.00
CA GLN A 161 -1.44 -12.91 -20.13
C GLN A 161 -1.43 -11.75 -19.12
N ILE A 162 -1.72 -10.55 -19.59
CA ILE A 162 -1.86 -9.35 -18.75
C ILE A 162 -3.34 -8.92 -18.76
N PRO A 163 -4.20 -9.55 -17.93
CA PRO A 163 -5.63 -9.22 -17.90
C PRO A 163 -5.92 -7.80 -17.44
N LEU A 164 -5.00 -7.19 -16.69
CA LEU A 164 -5.02 -5.78 -16.32
C LEU A 164 -3.61 -5.25 -16.18
N LEU A 165 -3.29 -4.17 -16.89
CA LEU A 165 -2.19 -3.28 -16.59
C LEU A 165 -2.76 -1.99 -16.01
N ARG A 166 -2.29 -1.62 -14.81
CA ARG A 166 -2.79 -0.45 -14.07
C ARG A 166 -1.65 0.49 -13.69
N ILE A 167 -1.81 1.76 -13.99
CA ILE A 167 -0.97 2.83 -13.47
C ILE A 167 -1.52 3.23 -12.10
N ASP A 168 -0.73 2.97 -11.06
CA ASP A 168 -1.01 3.41 -9.68
C ASP A 168 0.34 3.54 -8.96
N ASN A 169 0.74 4.77 -8.63
CA ASN A 169 2.07 5.02 -8.06
C ASN A 169 2.26 4.48 -6.64
N ARG A 170 1.18 4.01 -6.02
CA ARG A 170 1.24 3.26 -4.76
C ARG A 170 1.55 1.78 -4.98
N LEU A 171 1.47 1.28 -6.23
CA LEU A 171 1.68 -0.11 -6.64
C LEU A 171 0.76 -1.09 -5.87
N ILE A 172 1.31 -2.04 -5.11
CA ILE A 172 0.49 -2.97 -4.31
C ILE A 172 0.05 -2.25 -3.03
N HIS A 173 -1.26 -2.04 -2.90
CA HIS A 173 -1.87 -1.40 -1.73
C HIS A 173 -3.27 -1.97 -1.48
N GLY A 174 -3.92 -1.56 -0.38
CA GLY A 174 -5.19 -2.13 0.08
C GLY A 174 -6.26 -2.26 -1.00
N GLN A 175 -6.51 -1.24 -1.83
CA GLN A 175 -7.52 -1.29 -2.89
C GLN A 175 -7.16 -2.30 -3.99
N VAL A 176 -5.88 -2.42 -4.36
CA VAL A 176 -5.43 -3.42 -5.33
C VAL A 176 -5.61 -4.82 -4.76
N ALA A 177 -5.15 -5.05 -3.54
CA ALA A 177 -5.20 -6.34 -2.89
C ALA A 177 -6.65 -6.80 -2.60
N SER A 178 -7.51 -5.90 -2.11
CA SER A 178 -8.87 -6.24 -1.68
C SER A 178 -9.91 -6.25 -2.80
N SER A 179 -9.73 -5.43 -3.85
CA SER A 179 -10.74 -5.23 -4.88
C SER A 179 -10.27 -5.71 -6.26
N TRP A 180 -9.20 -5.12 -6.80
CA TRP A 180 -8.74 -5.44 -8.17
C TRP A 180 -8.28 -6.88 -8.33
N ALA A 181 -7.49 -7.40 -7.41
CA ALA A 181 -7.00 -8.78 -7.48
C ALA A 181 -8.13 -9.81 -7.52
N LYS A 182 -9.23 -9.55 -6.80
CA LYS A 182 -10.42 -10.42 -6.80
C LYS A 182 -11.18 -10.40 -8.12
N VAL A 183 -11.33 -9.21 -8.73
CA VAL A 183 -12.08 -9.05 -10.00
C VAL A 183 -11.29 -9.59 -11.18
N VAL A 184 -9.98 -9.32 -11.21
CA VAL A 184 -9.09 -9.72 -12.30
C VAL A 184 -8.82 -11.22 -12.32
N LYS A 185 -8.95 -11.91 -11.19
CA LYS A 185 -8.69 -13.37 -11.04
C LYS A 185 -7.33 -13.77 -11.61
N CYS A 186 -6.28 -13.10 -11.16
CA CYS A 186 -4.91 -13.33 -11.58
C CYS A 186 -4.22 -14.41 -10.73
N ASP A 187 -3.14 -15.00 -11.27
CA ASP A 187 -2.28 -15.97 -10.58
C ASP A 187 -1.18 -15.28 -9.77
N ALA A 188 -0.82 -14.06 -10.18
CA ALA A 188 0.22 -13.28 -9.54
C ALA A 188 0.04 -11.77 -9.78
N ILE A 189 0.76 -10.97 -9.01
CA ILE A 189 0.84 -9.51 -9.13
C ILE A 189 2.29 -9.10 -9.39
N PHE A 190 2.53 -8.30 -10.41
CA PHE A 190 3.82 -7.63 -10.65
C PHE A 190 3.69 -6.15 -10.30
N ALA A 191 4.52 -5.68 -9.38
CA ALA A 191 4.82 -4.27 -9.21
C ALA A 191 6.08 -3.96 -10.02
N VAL A 192 5.89 -3.26 -11.13
CA VAL A 192 6.95 -2.98 -12.10
C VAL A 192 7.40 -1.54 -11.90
N ASP A 193 8.57 -1.36 -11.29
CA ASP A 193 9.14 -0.05 -10.99
C ASP A 193 10.63 -0.19 -10.70
N ASP A 194 11.46 0.60 -11.38
CA ASP A 194 12.92 0.48 -11.29
C ASP A 194 13.47 0.94 -9.94
N ASP A 195 12.88 1.98 -9.35
CA ASP A 195 13.36 2.56 -8.09
C ASP A 195 12.94 1.69 -6.90
N VAL A 196 11.69 1.22 -6.91
CA VAL A 196 11.20 0.30 -5.87
C VAL A 196 11.92 -1.03 -5.92
N ALA A 197 12.28 -1.53 -7.11
CA ALA A 197 13.05 -2.77 -7.25
C ALA A 197 14.47 -2.66 -6.69
N LYS A 198 15.01 -1.45 -6.55
CA LYS A 198 16.32 -1.18 -5.92
C LYS A 198 16.23 -0.89 -4.42
N ASP A 199 15.02 -0.69 -3.88
CA ASP A 199 14.77 -0.42 -2.47
C ASP A 199 14.20 -1.67 -1.77
N PRO A 200 15.04 -2.45 -1.06
CA PRO A 200 14.60 -3.70 -0.42
C PRO A 200 13.52 -3.49 0.64
N LEU A 201 13.54 -2.36 1.36
CA LEU A 201 12.54 -2.07 2.38
C LEU A 201 11.19 -1.81 1.74
N ARG A 202 11.14 -0.92 0.76
CA ARG A 202 9.91 -0.57 0.04
C ARG A 202 9.35 -1.78 -0.71
N ALA A 203 10.20 -2.59 -1.34
CA ALA A 203 9.80 -3.85 -1.98
C ALA A 203 9.17 -4.82 -0.97
N LYS A 204 9.80 -5.00 0.21
CA LYS A 204 9.27 -5.87 1.28
C LYS A 204 7.90 -5.41 1.76
N LEU A 205 7.71 -4.10 1.98
CA LEU A 205 6.43 -3.54 2.42
C LEU A 205 5.33 -3.79 1.40
N LEU A 206 5.59 -3.58 0.10
CA LEU A 206 4.62 -3.87 -0.95
C LEU A 206 4.23 -5.35 -1.00
N LEU A 207 5.19 -6.26 -0.84
CA LEU A 207 4.92 -7.70 -0.85
C LEU A 207 4.08 -8.14 0.36
N GLN A 208 4.22 -7.50 1.52
CA GLN A 208 3.39 -7.78 2.70
C GLN A 208 1.92 -7.42 2.52
N VAL A 209 1.60 -6.43 1.69
CA VAL A 209 0.22 -6.01 1.40
C VAL A 209 -0.47 -6.92 0.40
N ALA A 210 0.28 -7.71 -0.36
CA ALA A 210 -0.28 -8.62 -1.35
C ALA A 210 -1.18 -9.67 -0.69
N PRO A 211 -2.30 -10.09 -1.36
CA PRO A 211 -3.15 -11.14 -0.83
C PRO A 211 -2.36 -12.43 -0.57
N ALA A 212 -2.53 -13.06 0.59
CA ALA A 212 -1.76 -14.25 0.99
C ALA A 212 -1.86 -15.45 0.03
N HIS A 213 -2.93 -15.50 -0.78
CA HIS A 213 -3.14 -16.55 -1.77
C HIS A 213 -2.54 -16.25 -3.16
N LEU A 214 -1.99 -15.06 -3.37
CA LEU A 214 -1.36 -14.65 -4.63
C LEU A 214 0.14 -14.46 -4.47
N GLN A 215 0.88 -14.89 -5.48
CA GLN A 215 2.30 -14.55 -5.58
C GLN A 215 2.44 -13.09 -6.01
N ALA A 216 3.32 -12.36 -5.36
CA ALA A 216 3.63 -10.97 -5.72
C ALA A 216 5.13 -10.78 -5.94
N TYR A 217 5.49 -9.93 -6.89
CA TYR A 217 6.88 -9.66 -7.25
C TYR A 217 7.06 -8.17 -7.50
N VAL A 218 8.17 -7.64 -7.00
CA VAL A 218 8.65 -6.29 -7.33
C VAL A 218 9.82 -6.46 -8.28
N ILE A 219 9.69 -5.93 -9.50
CA ILE A 219 10.67 -6.14 -10.55
C ILE A 219 10.90 -4.86 -11.37
N PRO A 220 12.12 -4.60 -11.87
CA PRO A 220 12.36 -3.48 -12.78
C PRO A 220 11.73 -3.71 -14.15
N VAL A 221 11.51 -2.64 -14.90
CA VAL A 221 10.87 -2.66 -16.23
C VAL A 221 11.57 -3.63 -17.19
N ASP A 222 12.89 -3.60 -17.25
CA ASP A 222 13.65 -4.47 -18.15
C ASP A 222 13.49 -5.97 -17.83
N LYS A 223 13.32 -6.30 -16.53
CA LYS A 223 13.05 -7.68 -16.12
C LYS A 223 11.62 -8.08 -16.48
N ALA A 224 10.64 -7.17 -16.34
CA ALA A 224 9.27 -7.43 -16.74
C ALA A 224 9.16 -7.75 -18.23
N ILE A 225 9.86 -6.99 -19.09
CA ILE A 225 9.96 -7.26 -20.54
C ILE A 225 10.51 -8.67 -20.80
N LYS A 226 11.65 -9.02 -20.18
CA LYS A 226 12.26 -10.35 -20.34
C LYS A 226 11.35 -11.49 -19.88
N VAL A 227 10.64 -11.29 -18.77
CA VAL A 227 9.71 -12.31 -18.25
C VAL A 227 8.51 -12.48 -19.16
N TRP A 228 7.98 -11.40 -19.74
CA TRP A 228 6.85 -11.47 -20.68
C TRP A 228 7.22 -12.25 -21.96
N HIS A 229 8.43 -12.05 -22.50
CA HIS A 229 8.92 -12.79 -23.66
C HIS A 229 9.27 -14.26 -23.38
N ASN A 230 9.33 -14.67 -22.13
CA ASN A 230 9.68 -16.04 -21.76
C ASN A 230 8.44 -16.96 -21.85
N PRO A 231 8.40 -17.89 -22.83
CA PRO A 231 7.24 -18.77 -23.05
C PRO A 231 6.93 -19.68 -21.86
N MET A 232 7.86 -19.84 -20.93
CA MET A 232 7.64 -20.60 -19.69
C MET A 232 6.46 -20.04 -18.84
N TYR A 233 6.09 -18.78 -19.04
CA TYR A 233 5.03 -18.10 -18.31
C TYR A 233 3.77 -17.85 -19.15
N ALA A 234 3.64 -18.44 -20.35
CA ALA A 234 2.55 -18.16 -21.30
C ALA A 234 1.14 -18.42 -20.74
N ASP A 235 0.98 -19.37 -19.82
CA ASP A 235 -0.31 -19.70 -19.20
C ASP A 235 -0.63 -18.85 -17.97
N ARG A 236 0.30 -17.99 -17.54
CA ARG A 236 0.11 -17.19 -16.34
C ARG A 236 -0.69 -15.93 -16.62
N LYS A 237 -1.69 -15.68 -15.78
CA LYS A 237 -2.45 -14.43 -15.74
C LYS A 237 -1.88 -13.53 -14.66
N VAL A 238 -1.26 -12.43 -15.03
CA VAL A 238 -0.57 -11.56 -14.08
C VAL A 238 -1.15 -10.14 -14.13
N LEU A 239 -1.58 -9.63 -12.98
CA LEU A 239 -1.93 -8.23 -12.79
C LEU A 239 -0.64 -7.40 -12.75
N TRP A 240 -0.49 -6.46 -13.66
CA TRP A 240 0.66 -5.57 -13.70
C TRP A 240 0.33 -4.20 -13.16
N LEU A 241 1.13 -3.73 -12.23
CA LEU A 241 1.07 -2.40 -11.63
C LEU A 241 2.33 -1.65 -11.99
N VAL A 242 2.18 -0.44 -12.50
CA VAL A 242 3.30 0.45 -12.81
C VAL A 242 3.07 1.80 -12.13
N SER A 243 4.14 2.49 -11.76
CA SER A 243 4.02 3.77 -11.04
C SER A 243 3.75 4.95 -11.97
N ARG A 244 4.19 4.88 -13.23
CA ARG A 244 4.12 6.00 -14.18
C ARG A 244 3.73 5.57 -15.59
N PRO A 245 3.08 6.44 -16.38
CA PRO A 245 2.78 6.15 -17.79
C PRO A 245 4.03 5.96 -18.65
N GLY A 246 5.16 6.59 -18.30
CA GLY A 246 6.44 6.39 -18.96
C GLY A 246 6.94 4.95 -18.93
N ASP A 247 6.68 4.21 -17.85
CA ASP A 247 7.05 2.80 -17.74
C ASP A 247 6.21 1.93 -18.69
N VAL A 248 4.94 2.28 -18.91
CA VAL A 248 4.10 1.60 -19.91
C VAL A 248 4.66 1.80 -21.32
N VAL A 249 5.12 3.01 -21.63
CA VAL A 249 5.79 3.30 -22.94
C VAL A 249 7.00 2.38 -23.11
N ARG A 250 7.86 2.28 -22.10
CA ARG A 250 9.06 1.41 -22.13
C ARG A 250 8.70 -0.08 -22.30
N LEU A 251 7.63 -0.54 -21.63
CA LEU A 251 7.14 -1.91 -21.78
C LEU A 251 6.72 -2.20 -23.23
N ILE A 252 5.97 -1.29 -23.87
CA ILE A 252 5.52 -1.44 -25.27
C ILE A 252 6.69 -1.36 -26.22
N GLU A 253 7.62 -0.44 -26.03
CA GLU A 253 8.86 -0.34 -26.83
C GLU A 253 9.73 -1.59 -26.68
N GLY A 254 9.68 -2.25 -25.51
CA GLY A 254 10.31 -3.55 -25.27
C GLY A 254 9.54 -4.74 -25.86
N GLY A 255 8.46 -4.50 -26.63
CA GLY A 255 7.69 -5.51 -27.33
C GLY A 255 6.56 -6.15 -26.53
N VAL A 256 6.22 -5.65 -25.34
CA VAL A 256 5.07 -6.14 -24.58
C VAL A 256 3.77 -5.68 -25.23
N ASP A 257 2.86 -6.61 -25.56
CA ASP A 257 1.60 -6.29 -26.23
C ASP A 257 0.54 -5.76 -25.24
N ILE A 258 0.49 -4.44 -25.09
CA ILE A 258 -0.43 -3.73 -24.22
C ILE A 258 -1.42 -2.91 -25.05
N LYS A 259 -2.70 -3.29 -25.04
CA LYS A 259 -3.77 -2.60 -25.79
C LYS A 259 -4.63 -1.69 -24.92
N LYS A 260 -4.70 -1.97 -23.62
CA LYS A 260 -5.51 -1.21 -22.67
C LYS A 260 -4.74 -0.99 -21.37
N VAL A 261 -4.86 0.21 -20.83
CA VAL A 261 -4.28 0.64 -19.56
C VAL A 261 -5.36 1.26 -18.68
N ASN A 262 -5.42 0.82 -17.43
CA ASN A 262 -6.23 1.44 -16.40
C ASN A 262 -5.39 2.44 -15.61
N VAL A 263 -5.87 3.67 -15.47
CA VAL A 263 -5.25 4.72 -14.65
C VAL A 263 -6.04 4.84 -13.35
N GLY A 264 -5.45 4.40 -12.26
CA GLY A 264 -6.14 4.26 -10.99
C GLY A 264 -5.76 5.22 -9.90
N GLY A 265 -4.48 5.61 -9.83
CA GLY A 265 -4.01 6.53 -8.82
C GLY A 265 -2.62 7.07 -9.12
N MET A 266 -2.49 8.39 -9.10
CA MET A 266 -1.21 9.09 -9.19
C MET A 266 -1.26 10.24 -8.20
N THR A 267 -0.55 10.07 -7.07
CA THR A 267 -0.58 11.01 -5.94
C THR A 267 -0.08 12.38 -6.36
N HIS A 268 -0.74 13.42 -5.88
CA HIS A 268 -0.35 14.81 -6.12
C HIS A 268 1.06 15.08 -5.59
N ARG A 269 1.84 15.82 -6.36
CA ARG A 269 3.18 16.34 -6.03
C ARG A 269 3.26 17.78 -6.48
N GLU A 270 4.20 18.52 -5.95
CA GLU A 270 4.46 19.88 -6.38
C GLU A 270 4.71 19.94 -7.90
N GLY A 271 4.10 20.90 -8.59
CA GLY A 271 4.16 21.02 -10.04
C GLY A 271 3.20 20.12 -10.82
N CYS A 272 2.49 19.18 -10.18
CA CYS A 272 1.50 18.34 -10.84
C CYS A 272 0.13 19.05 -10.97
N LYS A 273 -0.62 18.67 -12.00
CA LYS A 273 -2.01 19.10 -12.23
C LYS A 273 -2.97 17.93 -12.10
N LEU A 274 -4.09 18.15 -11.39
CA LEU A 274 -5.14 17.15 -11.22
C LEU A 274 -5.94 16.97 -12.51
N ILE A 275 -6.10 15.73 -12.95
CA ILE A 275 -7.03 15.32 -14.02
C ILE A 275 -8.23 14.55 -13.49
N SER A 276 -8.15 14.06 -12.25
CA SER A 276 -9.25 13.49 -11.47
C SER A 276 -8.96 13.63 -9.97
N GLN A 277 -9.89 13.20 -9.11
CA GLN A 277 -9.69 13.24 -7.65
C GLN A 277 -8.48 12.39 -7.18
N ALA A 278 -8.12 11.34 -7.93
CA ALA A 278 -7.07 10.39 -7.55
C ALA A 278 -5.84 10.44 -8.47
N VAL A 279 -5.85 11.29 -9.51
CA VAL A 279 -4.79 11.31 -10.52
C VAL A 279 -4.30 12.72 -10.76
N ALA A 280 -3.05 12.96 -10.37
CA ALA A 280 -2.29 14.17 -10.68
C ALA A 280 -1.10 13.79 -11.60
N ILE A 281 -0.83 14.60 -12.59
CA ILE A 281 0.19 14.37 -13.61
C ILE A 281 1.16 15.53 -13.71
N ASP A 282 2.39 15.25 -14.08
CA ASP A 282 3.38 16.26 -14.48
C ASP A 282 3.53 16.34 -16.00
N ALA A 283 4.46 17.18 -16.48
CA ALA A 283 4.71 17.36 -17.91
C ALA A 283 5.19 16.06 -18.60
N ASP A 284 6.01 15.26 -17.93
CA ASP A 284 6.53 14.00 -18.47
C ASP A 284 5.41 12.96 -18.55
N ASP A 285 4.55 12.90 -17.54
CA ASP A 285 3.36 12.03 -17.53
C ASP A 285 2.41 12.40 -18.69
N LEU A 286 2.17 13.72 -18.94
CA LEU A 286 1.37 14.19 -20.06
C LEU A 286 1.96 13.76 -21.40
N ALA A 287 3.28 13.91 -21.58
CA ALA A 287 3.97 13.50 -22.79
C ALA A 287 3.85 11.97 -23.01
N ALA A 288 4.01 11.19 -21.93
CA ALA A 288 3.87 9.74 -21.97
C ALA A 288 2.45 9.30 -22.33
N PHE A 289 1.40 9.93 -21.76
CA PHE A 289 0.01 9.64 -22.12
C PHE A 289 -0.28 9.92 -23.59
N LYS A 290 0.20 11.05 -24.13
CA LYS A 290 0.07 11.37 -25.57
C LYS A 290 0.76 10.30 -26.43
N LYS A 291 1.98 9.90 -26.05
CA LYS A 291 2.72 8.84 -26.76
C LYS A 291 1.98 7.50 -26.73
N LEU A 292 1.39 7.12 -25.59
CA LEU A 292 0.56 5.91 -25.49
C LEU A 292 -0.68 5.98 -26.39
N HIS A 293 -1.31 7.16 -26.48
CA HIS A 293 -2.44 7.38 -27.39
C HIS A 293 -2.00 7.19 -28.87
N ASP A 294 -0.87 7.77 -29.25
CA ASP A 294 -0.32 7.65 -30.63
C ASP A 294 0.08 6.20 -30.94
N MET A 295 0.45 5.40 -29.95
CA MET A 295 0.68 3.96 -30.06
C MET A 295 -0.62 3.14 -30.13
N GLY A 296 -1.79 3.77 -30.09
CA GLY A 296 -3.09 3.11 -30.16
C GLY A 296 -3.54 2.43 -28.87
N VAL A 297 -2.99 2.81 -27.71
CA VAL A 297 -3.36 2.25 -26.41
C VAL A 297 -4.62 2.94 -25.89
N LYS A 298 -5.64 2.14 -25.53
CA LYS A 298 -6.83 2.65 -24.84
C LYS A 298 -6.52 2.90 -23.37
N MET A 299 -6.75 4.12 -22.89
CA MET A 299 -6.46 4.49 -21.50
C MET A 299 -7.76 4.91 -20.80
N THR A 300 -8.04 4.29 -19.64
CA THR A 300 -9.26 4.54 -18.86
C THR A 300 -8.95 4.97 -17.44
N LEU A 301 -9.60 6.03 -16.96
CA LEU A 301 -9.61 6.42 -15.56
C LEU A 301 -10.64 5.55 -14.82
N GLN A 302 -10.19 4.84 -13.78
CA GLN A 302 -11.07 4.05 -12.93
C GLN A 302 -10.37 3.74 -11.61
N GLN A 303 -10.80 4.32 -10.52
CA GLN A 303 -10.16 4.12 -9.21
C GLN A 303 -10.49 2.76 -8.61
N LEU A 304 -11.77 2.37 -8.61
CA LEU A 304 -12.27 1.09 -8.11
C LEU A 304 -12.93 0.29 -9.25
N PRO A 305 -12.94 -1.05 -9.18
CA PRO A 305 -13.63 -1.87 -10.20
C PRO A 305 -15.12 -1.56 -10.34
N THR A 306 -15.74 -1.01 -9.31
CA THR A 306 -17.16 -0.62 -9.27
C THR A 306 -17.44 0.75 -9.88
N ASN A 307 -16.41 1.57 -10.10
CA ASN A 307 -16.58 2.87 -10.76
C ASN A 307 -16.75 2.69 -12.28
N ALA A 308 -17.40 3.64 -12.92
CA ALA A 308 -17.43 3.72 -14.38
C ALA A 308 -16.03 3.97 -14.94
N GLU A 309 -15.74 3.39 -16.10
CA GLU A 309 -14.52 3.72 -16.86
C GLU A 309 -14.74 5.06 -17.61
N GLU A 310 -13.84 6.01 -17.41
CA GLU A 310 -13.79 7.27 -18.14
C GLU A 310 -12.56 7.29 -19.06
N ASP A 311 -12.69 7.87 -20.25
CA ASP A 311 -11.53 8.05 -21.15
C ASP A 311 -10.56 9.10 -20.56
N VAL A 312 -9.27 8.79 -20.59
CA VAL A 312 -8.21 9.72 -20.12
C VAL A 312 -8.04 10.90 -21.05
N MET A 313 -8.11 10.71 -22.38
CA MET A 313 -7.73 11.72 -23.36
C MET A 313 -8.53 13.04 -23.28
N PRO A 314 -9.85 13.03 -23.07
CA PRO A 314 -10.62 14.27 -22.88
C PRO A 314 -10.18 15.07 -21.64
N LYS A 315 -9.70 14.39 -20.59
CA LYS A 315 -9.22 15.04 -19.36
C LYS A 315 -7.86 15.74 -19.57
N LEU A 316 -7.07 15.27 -20.54
CA LEU A 316 -5.77 15.85 -20.87
C LEU A 316 -5.84 17.03 -21.84
N ALA A 317 -6.96 17.21 -22.56
CA ALA A 317 -7.09 18.20 -23.63
C ALA A 317 -6.80 19.64 -23.18
N ASN A 318 -7.09 19.97 -21.91
CA ASN A 318 -6.92 21.31 -21.34
C ASN A 318 -5.74 21.42 -20.37
N ILE A 319 -4.88 20.41 -20.32
CA ILE A 319 -3.71 20.42 -19.44
C ILE A 319 -2.50 20.93 -20.22
N HIS A 320 -1.91 22.01 -19.71
CA HIS A 320 -0.69 22.61 -20.25
C HIS A 320 0.30 22.84 -19.10
N PHE A 321 1.58 22.57 -19.33
CA PHE A 321 2.70 22.82 -18.40
C PHE A 321 3.63 23.86 -18.96
#